data_87c5b92c950237f62e17bac0431d1ac2
#
_entry.id   87c5b92c950237f62e17bac0431d1ac2
#
_cell.length_a   1.000
_cell.length_b   1.000
_cell.length_c   1.000
_cell.angle_alpha   90.00
_cell.angle_beta   90.00
_cell.angle_gamma   90.00
#
_symmetry.space_group_name_H-M   'P 1'
#
loop_
_entity.id
_entity.type
_entity.pdbx_description
1 polymer ?
#
loop_
_entity_poly.entity_id
_entity_poly.type
_entity_poly.pdbx_seq_one_letter_code
_entity_poly.pdbx_strand_id
1 'polypeptide(L)'
;MSSVQPGFWVVVLLVVLAIGFDFMNGFHDAANSIATVVSTGVLRPQSAIVFAAFFNVLALAVFHLNVAATIGKGIVQPAVVDHHVVFGALIGAIVWNIVTWWYGLPSSSSHALIGGIVGAVIAKTGPGALIASGIWKTVLFIFLSPALGFLLGSLSMVAVANVFRHASPLRVDNLFRRLQLISAGLYSLGHGGNDAQKTIGIIWMLLVATGYAAASDRMPPAWVIWCCYLSMGVGTMFGGWRIVKTMGQKITKLKPVGGFCAETGGAITLFLATALGIPVSTTHTITGAIVGVGSVRRASAVRWGVAGNIVWAWILTIPAAAVVAAACYALSLWLFA
;
A
#
# COMPACT_ATOMS: atom_id res chain seq x y z
N MET A 1 -1.48 -31.67 17.81
CA MET A 1 -0.36 -31.02 18.52
C MET A 1 -0.92 -29.78 19.20
N SER A 2 -0.95 -29.75 20.54
CA SER A 2 -1.33 -28.57 21.31
C SER A 2 -0.30 -27.48 20.98
N SER A 3 -0.76 -26.41 20.33
CA SER A 3 0.10 -25.25 20.10
C SER A 3 0.52 -24.69 21.45
N VAL A 4 1.81 -24.79 21.77
CA VAL A 4 2.37 -24.11 22.93
C VAL A 4 2.07 -22.64 22.74
N GLN A 5 1.33 -22.05 23.67
CA GLN A 5 1.04 -20.61 23.63
C GLN A 5 2.37 -19.84 23.73
N PRO A 6 2.66 -18.90 22.81
CA PRO A 6 3.90 -18.14 22.90
C PRO A 6 3.92 -17.32 24.18
N GLY A 7 5.09 -17.18 24.78
CA GLY A 7 5.27 -16.31 25.93
C GLY A 7 4.88 -14.87 25.57
N PHE A 8 4.37 -14.11 26.56
CA PHE A 8 3.93 -12.71 26.39
C PHE A 8 4.92 -11.85 25.59
N TRP A 9 6.22 -11.97 25.88
CA TRP A 9 7.26 -11.19 25.22
C TRP A 9 7.44 -11.52 23.75
N VAL A 10 7.14 -12.73 23.30
CA VAL A 10 7.14 -13.10 21.88
C VAL A 10 6.02 -12.36 21.16
N VAL A 11 4.83 -12.28 21.76
CA VAL A 11 3.71 -11.53 21.17
C VAL A 11 4.04 -10.04 21.10
N VAL A 12 4.62 -9.46 22.17
CA VAL A 12 5.08 -8.07 22.17
C VAL A 12 6.09 -7.80 21.06
N LEU A 13 7.09 -8.68 20.91
CA LEU A 13 8.10 -8.56 19.84
C LEU A 13 7.46 -8.57 18.44
N LEU A 14 6.50 -9.46 18.20
CA LEU A 14 5.81 -9.55 16.92
C LEU A 14 4.91 -8.34 16.64
N VAL A 15 4.27 -7.80 17.66
CA VAL A 15 3.52 -6.53 17.53
C VAL A 15 4.46 -5.39 17.19
N VAL A 16 5.61 -5.28 17.86
CA VAL A 16 6.63 -4.26 17.53
C VAL A 16 7.15 -4.45 16.11
N LEU A 17 7.39 -5.69 15.68
CA LEU A 17 7.80 -6.00 14.32
C LEU A 17 6.73 -5.60 13.29
N ALA A 18 5.44 -5.84 13.59
CA ALA A 18 4.33 -5.44 12.72
C ALA A 18 4.20 -3.90 12.64
N ILE A 19 4.38 -3.20 13.74
CA ILE A 19 4.42 -1.72 13.76
C ILE A 19 5.65 -1.23 12.97
N GLY A 20 6.80 -1.91 13.08
CA GLY A 20 7.99 -1.65 12.26
C GLY A 20 7.76 -1.90 10.77
N PHE A 21 7.00 -2.94 10.41
CA PHE A 21 6.55 -3.14 9.02
C PHE A 21 5.68 -1.97 8.55
N ASP A 22 4.77 -1.47 9.37
CA ASP A 22 3.89 -0.36 9.00
C ASP A 22 4.65 0.97 8.84
N PHE A 23 5.67 1.20 9.71
CA PHE A 23 6.63 2.29 9.49
C PHE A 23 7.35 2.13 8.14
N MET A 24 7.83 0.92 7.83
CA MET A 24 8.50 0.64 6.55
C MET A 24 7.56 0.79 5.36
N ASN A 25 6.29 0.42 5.51
CA ASN A 25 5.24 0.65 4.53
C ASN A 25 5.06 2.17 4.28
N GLY A 26 4.86 2.96 5.33
CA GLY A 26 4.76 4.42 5.22
C GLY A 26 5.99 5.06 4.56
N PHE A 27 7.19 4.59 4.91
CA PHE A 27 8.46 5.05 4.33
C PHE A 27 8.59 4.67 2.85
N HIS A 28 8.36 3.40 2.51
CA HIS A 28 8.46 2.87 1.14
C HIS A 28 7.42 3.53 0.23
N ASP A 29 6.19 3.61 0.69
CA ASP A 29 5.03 4.05 -0.08
C ASP A 29 4.73 5.55 0.05
N ALA A 30 5.58 6.32 0.79
CA ALA A 30 5.51 7.78 0.78
C ALA A 30 5.47 8.35 -0.65
N ALA A 31 6.18 7.70 -1.58
CA ALA A 31 6.22 8.09 -2.99
C ALA A 31 4.83 8.13 -3.63
N ASN A 32 3.91 7.26 -3.22
CA ASN A 32 2.55 7.20 -3.77
C ASN A 32 1.79 8.50 -3.51
N SER A 33 2.00 9.09 -2.34
CA SER A 33 1.34 10.33 -1.90
C SER A 33 2.05 11.61 -2.36
N ILE A 34 3.40 11.56 -2.55
CA ILE A 34 4.16 12.80 -2.75
C ILE A 34 4.83 12.93 -4.11
N ALA A 35 5.02 11.84 -4.88
CA ALA A 35 5.79 11.89 -6.12
C ALA A 35 5.21 12.87 -7.15
N THR A 36 3.90 12.92 -7.26
CA THR A 36 3.18 13.82 -8.17
C THR A 36 3.32 15.28 -7.74
N VAL A 37 2.98 15.61 -6.49
CA VAL A 37 2.97 16.99 -5.99
C VAL A 37 4.38 17.59 -5.88
N VAL A 38 5.40 16.77 -5.64
CA VAL A 38 6.81 17.19 -5.64
C VAL A 38 7.33 17.35 -7.07
N SER A 39 7.03 16.42 -7.97
CA SER A 39 7.50 16.48 -9.36
C SER A 39 6.90 17.64 -10.16
N THR A 40 5.68 18.04 -9.84
CA THR A 40 5.02 19.22 -10.43
C THR A 40 5.48 20.55 -9.80
N GLY A 41 6.24 20.50 -8.70
CA GLY A 41 6.71 21.68 -7.98
C GLY A 41 5.60 22.43 -7.23
N VAL A 42 4.49 21.78 -6.90
CA VAL A 42 3.40 22.37 -6.11
C VAL A 42 3.77 22.45 -4.64
N LEU A 43 4.39 21.40 -4.10
CA LEU A 43 4.98 21.40 -2.76
C LEU A 43 6.48 21.14 -2.81
N ARG A 44 7.21 21.75 -1.86
CA ARG A 44 8.59 21.39 -1.58
C ARG A 44 8.64 20.00 -0.93
N PRO A 45 9.72 19.22 -1.10
CA PRO A 45 9.82 17.87 -0.56
C PRO A 45 9.47 17.75 0.92
N GLN A 46 10.00 18.63 1.77
CA GLN A 46 9.75 18.61 3.22
C GLN A 46 8.29 18.89 3.57
N SER A 47 7.68 19.86 2.87
CA SER A 47 6.25 20.17 3.08
C SER A 47 5.36 19.03 2.59
N ALA A 48 5.75 18.35 1.50
CA ALA A 48 4.98 17.26 0.93
C ALA A 48 4.91 16.04 1.86
N ILE A 49 6.02 15.66 2.52
CA ILE A 49 6.03 14.53 3.47
C ILE A 49 5.17 14.82 4.71
N VAL A 50 5.25 16.03 5.26
CA VAL A 50 4.43 16.42 6.42
C VAL A 50 2.94 16.46 6.04
N PHE A 51 2.64 17.03 4.89
CA PHE A 51 1.28 17.08 4.34
C PHE A 51 0.71 15.67 4.13
N ALA A 52 1.45 14.79 3.46
CA ALA A 52 1.00 13.41 3.22
C ALA A 52 0.86 12.61 4.52
N ALA A 53 1.81 12.74 5.45
CA ALA A 53 1.74 12.08 6.76
C ALA A 53 0.50 12.51 7.55
N PHE A 54 0.17 13.79 7.55
CA PHE A 54 -1.05 14.30 8.19
C PHE A 54 -2.31 13.64 7.63
N PHE A 55 -2.47 13.59 6.30
CA PHE A 55 -3.64 12.98 5.69
C PHE A 55 -3.66 11.45 5.81
N ASN A 56 -2.50 10.78 5.82
CA ASN A 56 -2.41 9.35 6.11
C ASN A 56 -2.94 9.03 7.52
N VAL A 57 -2.57 9.82 8.53
CA VAL A 57 -3.07 9.65 9.90
C VAL A 57 -4.56 10.05 10.01
N LEU A 58 -4.97 11.13 9.34
CA LEU A 58 -6.36 11.60 9.35
C LEU A 58 -7.34 10.53 8.82
N ALA A 59 -6.86 9.60 8.00
CA ALA A 59 -7.64 8.49 7.46
C ALA A 59 -8.29 7.63 8.55
N LEU A 60 -7.68 7.55 9.74
CA LEU A 60 -8.25 6.92 10.93
C LEU A 60 -9.66 7.42 11.27
N ALA A 61 -9.93 8.72 11.07
CA ALA A 61 -11.22 9.34 11.39
C ALA A 61 -12.26 9.21 10.28
N VAL A 62 -11.85 8.78 9.08
CA VAL A 62 -12.69 8.80 7.88
C VAL A 62 -13.16 7.41 7.46
N PHE A 63 -12.29 6.40 7.58
CA PHE A 63 -12.57 5.07 7.04
C PHE A 63 -12.94 4.05 8.12
N HIS A 64 -13.91 3.20 7.80
CA HIS A 64 -14.20 1.98 8.57
C HIS A 64 -13.11 0.93 8.31
N LEU A 65 -12.92 0.00 9.26
CA LEU A 65 -11.85 -1.02 9.24
C LEU A 65 -12.20 -2.25 8.38
N ASN A 66 -12.83 -2.04 7.22
CA ASN A 66 -13.26 -3.11 6.33
C ASN A 66 -12.07 -3.89 5.72
N VAL A 67 -10.98 -3.19 5.39
CA VAL A 67 -9.77 -3.82 4.85
C VAL A 67 -9.06 -4.65 5.92
N ALA A 68 -9.01 -4.16 7.17
CA ALA A 68 -8.43 -4.90 8.28
C ALA A 68 -9.18 -6.23 8.52
N ALA A 69 -10.50 -6.22 8.44
CA ALA A 69 -11.31 -7.44 8.54
C ALA A 69 -11.01 -8.44 7.41
N THR A 70 -10.81 -7.96 6.18
CA THR A 70 -10.46 -8.81 5.05
C THR A 70 -9.07 -9.45 5.21
N ILE A 71 -8.08 -8.70 5.65
CA ILE A 71 -6.73 -9.25 5.92
C ILE A 71 -6.78 -10.24 7.06
N GLY A 72 -7.45 -9.90 8.17
CA GLY A 72 -7.48 -10.71 9.38
C GLY A 72 -8.23 -12.04 9.24
N LYS A 73 -9.21 -12.14 8.34
CA LYS A 73 -10.12 -13.31 8.25
C LYS A 73 -10.36 -13.81 6.83
N GLY A 74 -9.87 -13.13 5.79
CA GLY A 74 -10.27 -13.39 4.40
C GLY A 74 -9.18 -13.98 3.48
N ILE A 75 -7.92 -14.06 3.92
CA ILE A 75 -6.81 -14.53 3.08
C ILE A 75 -6.41 -15.97 3.41
N VAL A 76 -6.35 -16.30 4.70
CA VAL A 76 -5.99 -17.63 5.20
C VAL A 76 -6.95 -18.05 6.30
N GLN A 77 -7.08 -19.36 6.51
CA GLN A 77 -7.89 -19.90 7.61
C GLN A 77 -7.29 -19.46 8.95
N PRO A 78 -8.04 -18.77 9.83
CA PRO A 78 -7.49 -18.26 11.09
C PRO A 78 -6.88 -19.35 11.99
N ALA A 79 -7.42 -20.57 11.93
CA ALA A 79 -6.95 -21.71 12.74
C ALA A 79 -5.50 -22.15 12.44
N VAL A 80 -4.95 -21.80 11.26
CA VAL A 80 -3.56 -22.17 10.92
C VAL A 80 -2.56 -21.08 11.24
N VAL A 81 -3.04 -19.89 11.60
CA VAL A 81 -2.18 -18.75 11.93
C VAL A 81 -1.66 -18.90 13.35
N ASP A 82 -0.35 -18.80 13.48
CA ASP A 82 0.35 -18.71 14.76
C ASP A 82 1.45 -17.65 14.70
N HIS A 83 2.20 -17.52 15.78
CA HIS A 83 3.29 -16.55 15.88
C HIS A 83 4.43 -16.80 14.89
N HIS A 84 4.70 -18.05 14.48
CA HIS A 84 5.70 -18.38 13.46
C HIS A 84 5.27 -17.91 12.08
N VAL A 85 3.99 -18.11 11.73
CA VAL A 85 3.41 -17.63 10.46
C VAL A 85 3.48 -16.10 10.38
N VAL A 86 3.10 -15.41 11.46
CA VAL A 86 3.16 -13.93 11.49
C VAL A 86 4.59 -13.42 11.41
N PHE A 87 5.53 -14.05 12.12
CA PHE A 87 6.96 -13.73 12.03
C PHE A 87 7.48 -13.86 10.59
N GLY A 88 7.27 -15.02 9.97
CA GLY A 88 7.71 -15.27 8.59
C GLY A 88 7.10 -14.27 7.60
N ALA A 89 5.80 -14.01 7.72
CA ALA A 89 5.08 -13.07 6.85
C ALA A 89 5.64 -11.65 6.93
N LEU A 90 5.85 -11.15 8.16
CA LEU A 90 6.37 -9.78 8.38
C LEU A 90 7.82 -9.64 7.89
N ILE A 91 8.70 -10.59 8.22
CA ILE A 91 10.09 -10.54 7.73
C ILE A 91 10.15 -10.63 6.21
N GLY A 92 9.37 -11.54 5.60
CA GLY A 92 9.31 -11.65 4.14
C GLY A 92 8.89 -10.34 3.46
N ALA A 93 7.89 -9.66 4.00
CA ALA A 93 7.42 -8.38 3.51
C ALA A 93 8.44 -7.25 3.72
N ILE A 94 9.06 -7.16 4.90
CA ILE A 94 10.08 -6.15 5.23
C ILE A 94 11.30 -6.31 4.32
N VAL A 95 11.82 -7.52 4.18
CA VAL A 95 12.99 -7.80 3.32
C VAL A 95 12.70 -7.39 1.88
N TRP A 96 11.53 -7.76 1.33
CA TRP A 96 11.17 -7.37 -0.02
C TRP A 96 11.01 -5.86 -0.20
N ASN A 97 10.40 -5.17 0.78
CA ASN A 97 10.30 -3.71 0.76
C ASN A 97 11.68 -3.03 0.81
N ILE A 98 12.63 -3.54 1.61
CA ILE A 98 14.01 -3.02 1.65
C ILE A 98 14.70 -3.22 0.30
N VAL A 99 14.59 -4.41 -0.30
CA VAL A 99 15.19 -4.72 -1.61
C VAL A 99 14.66 -3.78 -2.68
N THR A 100 13.33 -3.66 -2.80
CA THR A 100 12.71 -2.81 -3.83
C THR A 100 12.97 -1.32 -3.61
N TRP A 101 12.99 -0.87 -2.34
CA TRP A 101 13.41 0.50 -2.01
C TRP A 101 14.86 0.76 -2.41
N TRP A 102 15.77 -0.19 -2.13
CA TRP A 102 17.19 -0.05 -2.48
C TRP A 102 17.40 0.18 -3.98
N TYR A 103 16.67 -0.55 -4.80
CA TYR A 103 16.70 -0.39 -6.26
C TYR A 103 15.82 0.76 -6.79
N GLY A 104 15.04 1.41 -5.90
CA GLY A 104 14.10 2.48 -6.28
C GLY A 104 12.97 1.97 -7.18
N LEU A 105 12.56 0.72 -6.99
CA LEU A 105 11.46 0.08 -7.70
C LEU A 105 10.15 0.30 -6.93
N PRO A 106 9.14 0.97 -7.50
CA PRO A 106 7.83 1.13 -6.87
C PRO A 106 7.08 -0.20 -6.93
N SER A 107 7.29 -1.03 -5.91
CA SER A 107 6.55 -2.26 -5.66
C SER A 107 5.40 -2.01 -4.67
N SER A 108 4.65 -3.06 -4.34
CA SER A 108 3.53 -2.97 -3.42
C SER A 108 3.85 -3.61 -2.08
N SER A 109 3.93 -2.83 -1.02
CA SER A 109 4.07 -3.32 0.36
C SER A 109 2.91 -4.24 0.75
N SER A 110 1.71 -3.97 0.23
CA SER A 110 0.52 -4.81 0.42
C SER A 110 0.67 -6.20 -0.18
N HIS A 111 1.17 -6.28 -1.42
CA HIS A 111 1.41 -7.57 -2.07
C HIS A 111 2.58 -8.32 -1.45
N ALA A 112 3.61 -7.61 -0.96
CA ALA A 112 4.68 -8.21 -0.18
C ALA A 112 4.15 -8.86 1.10
N LEU A 113 3.25 -8.19 1.82
CA LEU A 113 2.61 -8.72 3.02
C LEU A 113 1.74 -9.95 2.71
N ILE A 114 0.89 -9.88 1.70
CA ILE A 114 0.04 -11.00 1.27
C ILE A 114 0.90 -12.18 0.80
N GLY A 115 1.94 -11.91 0.01
CA GLY A 115 2.92 -12.92 -0.38
C GLY A 115 3.58 -13.57 0.82
N GLY A 116 3.97 -12.76 1.81
CA GLY A 116 4.54 -13.23 3.08
C GLY A 116 3.59 -14.17 3.84
N ILE A 117 2.32 -13.79 4.00
CA ILE A 117 1.30 -14.64 4.65
C ILE A 117 1.13 -15.96 3.89
N VAL A 118 0.96 -15.89 2.58
CA VAL A 118 0.77 -17.06 1.70
C VAL A 118 1.98 -17.99 1.80
N GLY A 119 3.20 -17.46 1.72
CA GLY A 119 4.43 -18.25 1.77
C GLY A 119 4.62 -18.95 3.11
N ALA A 120 4.42 -18.26 4.23
CA ALA A 120 4.52 -18.82 5.56
C ALA A 120 3.46 -19.91 5.82
N VAL A 121 2.21 -19.69 5.38
CA VAL A 121 1.13 -20.69 5.52
C VAL A 121 1.37 -21.91 4.65
N ILE A 122 1.82 -21.74 3.40
CA ILE A 122 2.17 -22.88 2.54
C ILE A 122 3.30 -23.71 3.14
N ALA A 123 4.31 -23.06 3.72
CA ALA A 123 5.40 -23.77 4.41
C ALA A 123 4.92 -24.56 5.64
N LYS A 124 3.90 -24.05 6.34
CA LYS A 124 3.35 -24.70 7.53
C LYS A 124 2.43 -25.86 7.22
N THR A 125 1.45 -25.67 6.34
CA THR A 125 0.32 -26.62 6.15
C THR A 125 0.02 -26.95 4.70
N GLY A 126 0.77 -26.37 3.75
CA GLY A 126 0.45 -26.47 2.33
C GLY A 126 -0.65 -25.51 1.90
N PRO A 127 -1.04 -25.54 0.60
CA PRO A 127 -1.95 -24.55 0.02
C PRO A 127 -3.42 -24.72 0.44
N GLY A 128 -3.82 -25.82 1.07
CA GLY A 128 -5.21 -26.10 1.44
C GLY A 128 -5.79 -25.16 2.51
N ALA A 129 -4.92 -24.43 3.24
CA ALA A 129 -5.33 -23.45 4.25
C ALA A 129 -5.58 -22.05 3.67
N LEU A 130 -5.33 -21.84 2.38
CA LEU A 130 -5.58 -20.57 1.70
C LEU A 130 -7.08 -20.41 1.39
N ILE A 131 -7.63 -19.22 1.61
CA ILE A 131 -9.01 -18.91 1.25
C ILE A 131 -9.04 -18.43 -0.20
N ALA A 132 -9.45 -19.31 -1.10
CA ALA A 132 -9.40 -19.07 -2.53
C ALA A 132 -10.11 -17.77 -2.95
N SER A 133 -11.26 -17.44 -2.35
CA SER A 133 -12.01 -16.22 -2.67
C SER A 133 -11.22 -14.95 -2.35
N GLY A 134 -10.48 -14.91 -1.23
CA GLY A 134 -9.64 -13.78 -0.84
C GLY A 134 -8.41 -13.64 -1.73
N ILE A 135 -7.77 -14.78 -2.05
CA ILE A 135 -6.62 -14.79 -2.97
C ILE A 135 -7.04 -14.31 -4.36
N TRP A 136 -8.16 -14.83 -4.90
CA TRP A 136 -8.66 -14.40 -6.21
C TRP A 136 -9.02 -12.92 -6.26
N LYS A 137 -9.66 -12.40 -5.21
CA LYS A 137 -9.91 -10.95 -5.10
C LYS A 137 -8.61 -10.16 -5.17
N THR A 138 -7.59 -10.57 -4.42
CA THR A 138 -6.29 -9.91 -4.43
C THR A 138 -5.66 -9.95 -5.82
N VAL A 139 -5.60 -11.13 -6.46
CA VAL A 139 -5.04 -11.29 -7.79
C VAL A 139 -5.80 -10.45 -8.82
N LEU A 140 -7.12 -10.44 -8.79
CA LEU A 140 -7.94 -9.59 -9.67
C LEU A 140 -7.57 -8.10 -9.52
N PHE A 141 -7.41 -7.61 -8.29
CA PHE A 141 -7.12 -6.21 -8.03
C PHE A 141 -5.65 -5.83 -8.31
N ILE A 142 -4.72 -6.80 -8.47
CA ILE A 142 -3.39 -6.53 -9.03
C ILE A 142 -3.50 -5.89 -10.42
N PHE A 143 -4.45 -6.37 -11.23
CA PHE A 143 -4.69 -5.85 -12.58
C PHE A 143 -5.73 -4.74 -12.61
N LEU A 144 -6.79 -4.87 -11.83
CA LEU A 144 -7.92 -3.95 -11.88
C LEU A 144 -7.57 -2.57 -11.28
N SER A 145 -6.79 -2.52 -10.19
CA SER A 145 -6.46 -1.23 -9.54
C SER A 145 -5.61 -0.31 -10.42
N PRO A 146 -4.53 -0.76 -11.10
CA PRO A 146 -3.82 0.10 -12.04
C PRO A 146 -4.65 0.42 -13.30
N ALA A 147 -5.51 -0.50 -13.76
CA ALA A 147 -6.41 -0.25 -14.88
C ALA A 147 -7.45 0.84 -14.55
N LEU A 148 -8.05 0.78 -13.37
CA LEU A 148 -8.96 1.82 -12.88
C LEU A 148 -8.23 3.17 -12.71
N GLY A 149 -7.04 3.15 -12.10
CA GLY A 149 -6.20 4.35 -11.99
C GLY A 149 -5.91 4.96 -13.36
N PHE A 150 -5.47 4.14 -14.31
CA PHE A 150 -5.22 4.54 -15.70
C PHE A 150 -6.47 5.15 -16.35
N LEU A 151 -7.60 4.47 -16.28
CA LEU A 151 -8.85 4.91 -16.90
C LEU A 151 -9.35 6.22 -16.28
N LEU A 152 -9.46 6.28 -14.95
CA LEU A 152 -9.99 7.46 -14.25
C LEU A 152 -9.03 8.66 -14.36
N GLY A 153 -7.71 8.44 -14.29
CA GLY A 153 -6.72 9.49 -14.54
C GLY A 153 -6.80 10.03 -15.97
N SER A 154 -6.92 9.12 -16.96
CA SER A 154 -7.09 9.51 -18.38
C SER A 154 -8.39 10.28 -18.62
N LEU A 155 -9.52 9.77 -18.11
CA LEU A 155 -10.82 10.45 -18.25
C LEU A 155 -10.81 11.82 -17.57
N SER A 156 -10.24 11.94 -16.38
CA SER A 156 -10.07 13.23 -15.70
C SER A 156 -9.25 14.20 -16.54
N MET A 157 -8.15 13.72 -17.14
CA MET A 157 -7.30 14.57 -18.00
C MET A 157 -8.02 15.03 -19.27
N VAL A 158 -8.78 14.14 -19.92
CA VAL A 158 -9.61 14.48 -21.09
C VAL A 158 -10.70 15.49 -20.71
N ALA A 159 -11.40 15.26 -19.60
CA ALA A 159 -12.44 16.17 -19.11
C ALA A 159 -11.89 17.58 -18.84
N VAL A 160 -10.77 17.66 -18.12
CA VAL A 160 -10.11 18.93 -17.82
C VAL A 160 -9.63 19.63 -19.11
N ALA A 161 -9.05 18.88 -20.06
CA ALA A 161 -8.60 19.44 -21.34
C ALA A 161 -9.77 20.05 -22.14
N ASN A 162 -10.92 19.39 -22.13
CA ASN A 162 -12.13 19.90 -22.82
C ASN A 162 -12.75 21.12 -22.13
N VAL A 163 -12.87 21.08 -20.80
CA VAL A 163 -13.45 22.19 -20.01
C VAL A 163 -12.60 23.45 -20.13
N PHE A 164 -11.28 23.31 -20.07
CA PHE A 164 -10.35 24.43 -20.04
C PHE A 164 -9.71 24.74 -21.42
N ARG A 165 -10.25 24.20 -22.52
CA ARG A 165 -9.70 24.38 -23.89
C ARG A 165 -9.50 25.80 -24.32
N HIS A 166 -10.33 26.73 -23.82
CA HIS A 166 -10.28 28.14 -24.12
C HIS A 166 -9.62 29.00 -23.03
N ALA A 167 -9.19 28.39 -21.94
CA ALA A 167 -8.54 29.09 -20.83
C ALA A 167 -7.07 29.35 -21.13
N SER A 168 -6.53 30.46 -20.66
CA SER A 168 -5.11 30.73 -20.82
C SER A 168 -4.28 29.74 -20.01
N PRO A 169 -3.12 29.28 -20.53
CA PRO A 169 -2.27 28.30 -19.85
C PRO A 169 -1.86 28.72 -18.43
N LEU A 170 -1.62 30.01 -18.22
CA LEU A 170 -1.24 30.55 -16.92
C LEU A 170 -2.37 30.43 -15.88
N ARG A 171 -3.61 30.71 -16.29
CA ARG A 171 -4.78 30.55 -15.40
C ARG A 171 -4.99 29.09 -15.02
N VAL A 172 -4.85 28.20 -15.99
CA VAL A 172 -4.95 26.73 -15.74
C VAL A 172 -3.85 26.29 -14.77
N ASP A 173 -2.60 26.66 -15.00
CA ASP A 173 -1.50 26.28 -14.11
C ASP A 173 -1.73 26.77 -12.68
N ASN A 174 -2.07 28.05 -12.49
CA ASN A 174 -2.34 28.63 -11.18
C ASN A 174 -3.53 27.99 -10.45
N LEU A 175 -4.61 27.66 -11.17
CA LEU A 175 -5.76 26.97 -10.61
C LEU A 175 -5.38 25.56 -10.17
N PHE A 176 -4.73 24.79 -11.05
CA PHE A 176 -4.42 23.40 -10.79
C PHE A 176 -3.30 23.21 -9.78
N ARG A 177 -2.44 24.18 -9.53
CA ARG A 177 -1.54 24.19 -8.37
C ARG A 177 -2.30 24.15 -7.05
N ARG A 178 -3.43 24.84 -6.95
CA ARG A 178 -4.28 24.83 -5.73
C ARG A 178 -5.13 23.57 -5.66
N LEU A 179 -5.74 23.17 -6.76
CA LEU A 179 -6.57 21.95 -6.82
C LEU A 179 -5.75 20.68 -6.58
N GLN A 180 -4.48 20.67 -6.99
CA GLN A 180 -3.58 19.55 -6.74
C GLN A 180 -3.28 19.35 -5.23
N LEU A 181 -3.33 20.39 -4.42
CA LEU A 181 -3.24 20.21 -2.96
C LEU A 181 -4.44 19.41 -2.44
N ILE A 182 -5.63 19.67 -2.97
CA ILE A 182 -6.85 18.94 -2.58
C ILE A 182 -6.74 17.48 -3.02
N SER A 183 -6.40 17.23 -4.29
CA SER A 183 -6.30 15.86 -4.80
C SER A 183 -5.19 15.06 -4.12
N ALA A 184 -4.04 15.68 -3.84
CA ALA A 184 -2.95 15.05 -3.09
C ALA A 184 -3.36 14.70 -1.65
N GLY A 185 -4.12 15.58 -0.98
CA GLY A 185 -4.69 15.30 0.34
C GLY A 185 -5.68 14.15 0.29
N LEU A 186 -6.60 14.14 -0.65
CA LEU A 186 -7.57 13.04 -0.83
C LEU A 186 -6.87 11.72 -1.18
N TYR A 187 -5.85 11.76 -2.05
CA TYR A 187 -5.09 10.57 -2.37
C TYR A 187 -4.35 10.02 -1.13
N SER A 188 -3.67 10.88 -0.38
CA SER A 188 -2.99 10.49 0.86
C SER A 188 -3.97 9.94 1.90
N LEU A 189 -5.17 10.53 2.01
CA LEU A 189 -6.24 10.04 2.86
C LEU A 189 -6.67 8.61 2.45
N GLY A 190 -6.89 8.36 1.16
CA GLY A 190 -7.21 7.03 0.63
C GLY A 190 -6.06 6.03 0.82
N HIS A 191 -4.81 6.49 0.68
CA HIS A 191 -3.60 5.70 0.90
C HIS A 191 -3.52 5.22 2.35
N GLY A 192 -3.56 6.15 3.33
CA GLY A 192 -3.57 5.80 4.76
C GLY A 192 -4.73 4.89 5.13
N GLY A 193 -5.93 5.19 4.60
CA GLY A 193 -7.16 4.43 4.85
C GLY A 193 -7.13 2.99 4.33
N ASN A 194 -6.35 2.70 3.29
CA ASN A 194 -6.19 1.33 2.78
C ASN A 194 -5.00 0.61 3.41
N ASP A 195 -3.85 1.28 3.50
CA ASP A 195 -2.59 0.62 3.80
C ASP A 195 -2.37 0.36 5.31
N ALA A 196 -2.67 1.30 6.21
CA ALA A 196 -2.55 1.06 7.65
C ALA A 196 -3.46 -0.08 8.13
N GLN A 197 -4.63 -0.24 7.50
CA GLN A 197 -5.56 -1.31 7.86
C GLN A 197 -5.02 -2.73 7.62
N LYS A 198 -4.04 -2.91 6.74
CA LYS A 198 -3.44 -4.22 6.48
C LYS A 198 -2.60 -4.68 7.65
N THR A 199 -1.81 -3.78 8.23
CA THR A 199 -1.05 -4.05 9.44
C THR A 199 -1.96 -4.25 10.65
N ILE A 200 -3.01 -3.45 10.77
CA ILE A 200 -4.05 -3.64 11.80
C ILE A 200 -4.63 -5.06 11.71
N GLY A 201 -4.94 -5.54 10.50
CA GLY A 201 -5.44 -6.89 10.28
C GLY A 201 -4.48 -7.99 10.71
N ILE A 202 -3.18 -7.84 10.45
CA ILE A 202 -2.13 -8.78 10.88
C ILE A 202 -1.99 -8.82 12.40
N ILE A 203 -1.93 -7.65 13.05
CA ILE A 203 -1.82 -7.59 14.52
C ILE A 203 -3.09 -8.19 15.14
N TRP A 204 -4.26 -7.87 14.60
CA TRP A 204 -5.51 -8.44 15.09
C TRP A 204 -5.52 -9.98 14.97
N MET A 205 -5.10 -10.51 13.82
CA MET A 205 -4.96 -11.94 13.58
C MET A 205 -3.99 -12.59 14.59
N LEU A 206 -2.85 -11.96 14.88
CA LEU A 206 -1.89 -12.40 15.88
C LEU A 206 -2.52 -12.44 17.27
N LEU A 207 -3.18 -11.36 17.69
CA LEU A 207 -3.80 -11.28 19.03
C LEU A 207 -4.90 -12.31 19.21
N VAL A 208 -5.71 -12.58 18.19
CA VAL A 208 -6.71 -13.65 18.21
C VAL A 208 -6.06 -15.03 18.28
N ALA A 209 -5.03 -15.29 17.48
CA ALA A 209 -4.32 -16.56 17.46
C ALA A 209 -3.61 -16.89 18.78
N THR A 210 -3.21 -15.85 19.53
CA THR A 210 -2.51 -15.97 20.81
C THR A 210 -3.40 -15.78 22.04
N GLY A 211 -4.72 -15.61 21.84
CA GLY A 211 -5.69 -15.50 22.93
C GLY A 211 -5.76 -14.13 23.63
N TYR A 212 -5.03 -13.11 23.12
CA TYR A 212 -5.09 -11.73 23.64
C TYR A 212 -6.26 -10.91 23.10
N ALA A 213 -7.00 -11.42 22.09
CA ALA A 213 -8.25 -10.88 21.60
C ALA A 213 -9.22 -12.03 21.31
N ALA A 214 -10.53 -11.80 21.47
CA ALA A 214 -11.52 -12.82 21.17
C ALA A 214 -11.80 -12.87 19.65
N ALA A 215 -11.98 -14.09 19.12
CA ALA A 215 -12.37 -14.27 17.71
C ALA A 215 -13.77 -13.68 17.40
N SER A 216 -14.61 -13.52 18.44
CA SER A 216 -15.93 -12.89 18.40
C SER A 216 -15.87 -11.36 18.33
N ASP A 217 -14.73 -10.74 18.64
CA ASP A 217 -14.59 -9.29 18.62
C ASP A 217 -14.87 -8.76 17.22
N ARG A 218 -15.65 -7.68 17.16
CA ARG A 218 -16.03 -7.03 15.90
C ARG A 218 -14.94 -6.08 15.38
N MET A 219 -14.09 -5.61 16.29
CA MET A 219 -13.05 -4.61 15.98
C MET A 219 -11.75 -4.95 16.73
N PRO A 220 -10.61 -4.64 16.13
CA PRO A 220 -9.32 -4.71 16.81
C PRO A 220 -9.26 -3.70 17.96
N PRO A 221 -8.39 -3.92 18.97
CA PRO A 221 -8.17 -2.97 20.05
C PRO A 221 -7.81 -1.57 19.55
N ALA A 222 -8.34 -0.51 20.19
CA ALA A 222 -8.11 0.86 19.76
C ALA A 222 -6.61 1.25 19.69
N TRP A 223 -5.79 0.76 20.63
CA TRP A 223 -4.35 1.03 20.62
C TRP A 223 -3.65 0.49 19.37
N VAL A 224 -4.09 -0.66 18.82
CA VAL A 224 -3.55 -1.22 17.56
C VAL A 224 -3.81 -0.24 16.42
N ILE A 225 -5.03 0.28 16.34
CA ILE A 225 -5.45 1.21 15.30
C ILE A 225 -4.58 2.46 15.34
N TRP A 226 -4.45 3.10 16.52
CA TRP A 226 -3.64 4.30 16.70
C TRP A 226 -2.16 4.05 16.38
N CYS A 227 -1.57 2.97 16.91
CA CYS A 227 -0.17 2.65 16.66
C CYS A 227 0.14 2.47 15.17
N CYS A 228 -0.72 1.79 14.41
CA CYS A 228 -0.51 1.59 12.98
C CYS A 228 -0.61 2.91 12.21
N TYR A 229 -1.69 3.68 12.36
CA TYR A 229 -1.80 4.94 11.63
C TYR A 229 -0.69 5.94 11.98
N LEU A 230 -0.27 6.01 13.24
CA LEU A 230 0.84 6.87 13.65
C LEU A 230 2.17 6.37 13.10
N SER A 231 2.44 5.06 13.16
CA SER A 231 3.66 4.45 12.62
C SER A 231 3.79 4.70 11.11
N MET A 232 2.71 4.47 10.36
CA MET A 232 2.67 4.76 8.94
C MET A 232 2.90 6.25 8.64
N GLY A 233 2.25 7.14 9.40
CA GLY A 233 2.44 8.58 9.27
C GLY A 233 3.89 9.00 9.52
N VAL A 234 4.50 8.50 10.59
CA VAL A 234 5.92 8.74 10.90
C VAL A 234 6.81 8.18 9.79
N GLY A 235 6.57 6.96 9.31
CA GLY A 235 7.29 6.38 8.18
C GLY A 235 7.24 7.27 6.94
N THR A 236 6.06 7.81 6.61
CA THR A 236 5.85 8.73 5.48
C THR A 236 6.73 9.99 5.60
N MET A 237 6.99 10.50 6.81
CA MET A 237 7.82 11.69 7.04
C MET A 237 9.30 11.48 6.66
N PHE A 238 9.79 10.25 6.62
CA PHE A 238 11.16 9.97 6.14
C PHE A 238 11.27 9.94 4.62
N GLY A 239 10.19 9.66 3.91
CA GLY A 239 10.05 9.71 2.45
C GLY A 239 10.93 8.71 1.69
N GLY A 240 10.35 7.88 0.86
CA GLY A 240 11.05 6.93 -0.02
C GLY A 240 11.66 7.62 -1.25
N TRP A 241 12.63 8.52 -1.09
CA TRP A 241 13.12 9.41 -2.15
C TRP A 241 13.60 8.72 -3.43
N ARG A 242 14.13 7.48 -3.32
CA ARG A 242 14.53 6.70 -4.50
C ARG A 242 13.32 6.35 -5.37
N ILE A 243 12.22 5.96 -4.74
CA ILE A 243 10.96 5.61 -5.40
C ILE A 243 10.25 6.89 -5.88
N VAL A 244 10.25 7.97 -5.07
CA VAL A 244 9.73 9.30 -5.47
C VAL A 244 10.35 9.77 -6.78
N LYS A 245 11.67 9.63 -6.93
CA LYS A 245 12.38 9.97 -8.18
C LYS A 245 11.92 9.11 -9.36
N THR A 246 11.69 7.83 -9.13
CA THR A 246 11.22 6.93 -10.20
C THR A 246 9.82 7.28 -10.65
N MET A 247 8.88 7.42 -9.71
CA MET A 247 7.46 7.69 -10.03
C MET A 247 7.23 9.11 -10.54
N GLY A 248 7.86 10.10 -9.90
CA GLY A 248 7.63 11.50 -10.21
C GLY A 248 8.38 12.01 -11.46
N GLN A 249 9.50 11.39 -11.83
CA GLN A 249 10.37 11.95 -12.87
C GLN A 249 10.71 10.96 -14.01
N LYS A 250 10.68 9.63 -13.73
CA LYS A 250 11.14 8.67 -14.74
C LYS A 250 10.00 8.08 -15.58
N ILE A 251 8.75 8.08 -15.12
CA ILE A 251 7.60 7.53 -15.90
C ILE A 251 7.18 8.52 -16.97
N THR A 252 6.80 9.73 -16.56
CA THR A 252 6.41 10.82 -17.46
C THR A 252 6.63 12.18 -16.78
N LYS A 253 6.74 13.26 -17.56
CA LYS A 253 6.81 14.62 -17.02
C LYS A 253 5.42 15.16 -16.74
N LEU A 254 5.05 15.28 -15.48
CA LEU A 254 3.76 15.85 -15.06
C LEU A 254 3.84 17.37 -14.95
N LYS A 255 2.72 18.02 -15.24
CA LYS A 255 2.39 19.40 -14.85
C LYS A 255 1.34 19.36 -13.74
N PRO A 256 1.06 20.47 -13.03
CA PRO A 256 0.05 20.47 -11.95
C PRO A 256 -1.31 19.89 -12.36
N VAL A 257 -1.81 20.21 -13.55
CA VAL A 257 -3.04 19.63 -14.08
C VAL A 257 -2.97 18.09 -14.20
N GLY A 258 -1.84 17.57 -14.64
CA GLY A 258 -1.64 16.11 -14.76
C GLY A 258 -1.51 15.45 -13.40
N GLY A 259 -0.83 16.09 -12.43
CA GLY A 259 -0.75 15.62 -11.04
C GLY A 259 -2.14 15.54 -10.41
N PHE A 260 -2.94 16.62 -10.53
CA PHE A 260 -4.33 16.65 -10.08
C PHE A 260 -5.16 15.50 -10.66
N CYS A 261 -5.10 15.27 -11.97
CA CYS A 261 -5.88 14.21 -12.62
C CYS A 261 -5.45 12.81 -12.18
N ALA A 262 -4.14 12.57 -12.02
CA ALA A 262 -3.62 11.28 -11.57
C ALA A 262 -4.03 10.99 -10.12
N GLU A 263 -3.85 11.95 -9.22
CA GLU A 263 -4.24 11.87 -7.82
C GLU A 263 -5.74 11.69 -7.65
N THR A 264 -6.56 12.42 -8.43
CA THR A 264 -8.02 12.30 -8.40
C THR A 264 -8.47 10.91 -8.83
N GLY A 265 -7.97 10.40 -9.96
CA GLY A 265 -8.28 9.05 -10.42
C GLY A 265 -7.84 7.96 -9.43
N GLY A 266 -6.65 8.14 -8.86
CA GLY A 266 -6.13 7.27 -7.80
C GLY A 266 -6.98 7.33 -6.52
N ALA A 267 -7.34 8.52 -6.04
CA ALA A 267 -8.16 8.70 -4.84
C ALA A 267 -9.52 8.03 -4.98
N ILE A 268 -10.23 8.24 -6.09
CA ILE A 268 -11.53 7.59 -6.35
C ILE A 268 -11.39 6.07 -6.27
N THR A 269 -10.35 5.50 -6.90
CA THR A 269 -10.08 4.06 -6.86
C THR A 269 -9.84 3.56 -5.44
N LEU A 270 -9.03 4.28 -4.65
CA LEU A 270 -8.71 3.89 -3.27
C LEU A 270 -9.92 4.01 -2.34
N PHE A 271 -10.72 5.07 -2.46
CA PHE A 271 -11.93 5.24 -1.66
C PHE A 271 -12.93 4.11 -1.91
N LEU A 272 -13.17 3.77 -3.18
CA LEU A 272 -14.06 2.66 -3.55
C LEU A 272 -13.53 1.32 -3.02
N ALA A 273 -12.24 1.03 -3.22
CA ALA A 273 -11.64 -0.22 -2.74
C ALA A 273 -11.70 -0.33 -1.22
N THR A 274 -11.39 0.74 -0.50
CA THR A 274 -11.40 0.78 0.97
C THR A 274 -12.83 0.61 1.52
N ALA A 275 -13.82 1.28 0.92
CA ALA A 275 -15.22 1.12 1.30
C ALA A 275 -15.72 -0.32 1.10
N LEU A 276 -15.27 -0.99 0.03
CA LEU A 276 -15.59 -2.39 -0.27
C LEU A 276 -14.74 -3.39 0.54
N GLY A 277 -13.83 -2.92 1.38
CA GLY A 277 -12.94 -3.77 2.17
C GLY A 277 -11.91 -4.54 1.33
N ILE A 278 -11.53 -4.01 0.17
CA ILE A 278 -10.60 -4.68 -0.73
C ILE A 278 -9.19 -4.14 -0.50
N PRO A 279 -8.23 -5.00 -0.07
CA PRO A 279 -6.83 -4.62 0.04
C PRO A 279 -6.23 -4.45 -1.36
N VAL A 280 -6.02 -3.20 -1.78
CA VAL A 280 -5.42 -2.88 -3.09
C VAL A 280 -4.00 -2.38 -2.94
N SER A 281 -3.27 -2.38 -4.04
CA SER A 281 -1.97 -1.71 -4.14
C SER A 281 -2.16 -0.24 -4.50
N THR A 282 -1.86 0.62 -3.56
CA THR A 282 -1.85 2.07 -3.76
C THR A 282 -0.79 2.47 -4.79
N THR A 283 0.38 1.81 -4.78
CA THR A 283 1.46 1.99 -5.77
C THR A 283 1.01 1.67 -7.19
N HIS A 284 0.31 0.54 -7.39
CA HIS A 284 -0.22 0.17 -8.71
C HIS A 284 -1.24 1.18 -9.20
N THR A 285 -2.14 1.60 -8.32
CA THR A 285 -3.21 2.55 -8.63
C THR A 285 -2.66 3.88 -9.12
N ILE A 286 -1.75 4.51 -8.37
CA ILE A 286 -1.20 5.82 -8.76
C ILE A 286 -0.26 5.71 -9.97
N THR A 287 0.50 4.62 -10.09
CA THR A 287 1.35 4.38 -11.27
C THR A 287 0.48 4.27 -12.52
N GLY A 288 -0.60 3.50 -12.47
CA GLY A 288 -1.58 3.41 -13.55
C GLY A 288 -2.14 4.79 -13.93
N ALA A 289 -2.53 5.60 -12.93
CA ALA A 289 -3.06 6.93 -13.15
C ALA A 289 -2.02 7.89 -13.79
N ILE A 290 -0.75 7.83 -13.35
CA ILE A 290 0.35 8.63 -13.93
C ILE A 290 0.57 8.23 -15.40
N VAL A 291 0.58 6.93 -15.71
CA VAL A 291 0.71 6.42 -17.08
C VAL A 291 -0.48 6.85 -17.93
N GLY A 292 -1.70 6.75 -17.39
CA GLY A 292 -2.92 7.15 -18.06
C GLY A 292 -2.91 8.63 -18.46
N VAL A 293 -2.64 9.51 -17.51
CA VAL A 293 -2.52 10.96 -17.75
C VAL A 293 -1.42 11.28 -18.77
N GLY A 294 -0.27 10.61 -18.67
CA GLY A 294 0.82 10.76 -19.63
C GLY A 294 0.42 10.37 -21.04
N SER A 295 -0.31 9.27 -21.19
CA SER A 295 -0.75 8.72 -22.48
C SER A 295 -1.77 9.58 -23.20
N VAL A 296 -2.66 10.28 -22.49
CA VAL A 296 -3.65 11.21 -23.07
C VAL A 296 -2.97 12.33 -23.85
N ARG A 297 -1.82 12.82 -23.40
CA ARG A 297 -1.08 13.86 -24.14
C ARG A 297 -0.48 13.32 -25.43
N ARG A 298 0.24 12.21 -25.33
CA ARG A 298 0.73 11.36 -26.43
C ARG A 298 1.36 10.11 -25.82
N ALA A 299 1.17 8.95 -26.43
CA ALA A 299 1.71 7.68 -25.93
C ALA A 299 3.26 7.71 -25.77
N SER A 300 3.96 8.45 -26.64
CA SER A 300 5.43 8.64 -26.55
C SER A 300 5.90 9.52 -25.39
N ALA A 301 5.00 10.17 -24.64
CA ALA A 301 5.37 10.92 -23.44
C ALA A 301 5.62 10.00 -22.24
N VAL A 302 5.17 8.76 -22.31
CA VAL A 302 5.41 7.73 -21.29
C VAL A 302 6.66 6.95 -21.64
N ARG A 303 7.54 6.78 -20.67
CA ARG A 303 8.74 5.93 -20.82
C ARG A 303 8.38 4.48 -20.53
N TRP A 304 7.88 3.79 -21.55
CA TRP A 304 7.36 2.41 -21.46
C TRP A 304 8.36 1.39 -20.93
N GLY A 305 9.67 1.58 -21.15
CA GLY A 305 10.70 0.72 -20.56
C GLY A 305 10.74 0.82 -19.03
N VAL A 306 10.53 2.02 -18.47
CA VAL A 306 10.41 2.21 -17.02
C VAL A 306 9.12 1.58 -16.50
N ALA A 307 7.99 1.82 -17.18
CA ALA A 307 6.72 1.21 -16.83
C ALA A 307 6.78 -0.32 -16.86
N GLY A 308 7.44 -0.92 -17.85
CA GLY A 308 7.67 -2.36 -17.95
C GLY A 308 8.47 -2.92 -16.78
N ASN A 309 9.56 -2.25 -16.38
CA ASN A 309 10.36 -2.66 -15.22
C ASN A 309 9.54 -2.61 -13.91
N ILE A 310 8.64 -1.65 -13.79
CA ILE A 310 7.72 -1.55 -12.64
C ILE A 310 6.75 -2.73 -12.64
N VAL A 311 6.17 -3.08 -13.79
CA VAL A 311 5.27 -4.24 -13.93
C VAL A 311 6.00 -5.54 -13.57
N TRP A 312 7.25 -5.72 -13.99
CA TRP A 312 8.05 -6.89 -13.57
C TRP A 312 8.26 -6.93 -12.06
N ALA A 313 8.54 -5.78 -11.41
CA ALA A 313 8.63 -5.72 -9.95
C ALA A 313 7.32 -6.15 -9.28
N TRP A 314 6.17 -5.77 -9.86
CA TRP A 314 4.85 -6.18 -9.35
C TRP A 314 4.63 -7.70 -9.41
N ILE A 315 4.97 -8.32 -10.54
CA ILE A 315 4.83 -9.77 -10.74
C ILE A 315 5.72 -10.54 -9.75
N LEU A 316 6.94 -10.06 -9.52
CA LEU A 316 7.90 -10.72 -8.64
C LEU A 316 7.61 -10.52 -7.15
N THR A 317 6.83 -9.52 -6.77
CA THR A 317 6.62 -9.13 -5.36
C THR A 317 6.04 -10.28 -4.53
N ILE A 318 4.91 -10.87 -4.95
CA ILE A 318 4.27 -11.95 -4.20
C ILE A 318 5.16 -13.20 -4.12
N PRO A 319 5.70 -13.74 -5.23
CA PRO A 319 6.58 -14.91 -5.17
C PRO A 319 7.83 -14.69 -4.31
N ALA A 320 8.50 -13.56 -4.48
CA ALA A 320 9.73 -13.27 -3.74
C ALA A 320 9.50 -13.14 -2.23
N ALA A 321 8.48 -12.36 -1.84
CA ALA A 321 8.10 -12.23 -0.44
C ALA A 321 7.66 -13.58 0.16
N ALA A 322 6.96 -14.42 -0.62
CA ALA A 322 6.53 -15.75 -0.18
C ALA A 322 7.72 -16.70 0.08
N VAL A 323 8.73 -16.70 -0.81
CA VAL A 323 9.93 -17.53 -0.63
C VAL A 323 10.69 -17.11 0.62
N VAL A 324 10.92 -15.81 0.82
CA VAL A 324 11.59 -15.30 2.02
C VAL A 324 10.79 -15.64 3.27
N ALA A 325 9.47 -15.46 3.24
CA ALA A 325 8.59 -15.76 4.37
C ALA A 325 8.59 -17.25 4.73
N ALA A 326 8.58 -18.15 3.75
CA ALA A 326 8.66 -19.58 3.96
C ALA A 326 9.99 -19.99 4.64
N ALA A 327 11.11 -19.42 4.18
CA ALA A 327 12.42 -19.63 4.79
C ALA A 327 12.47 -19.11 6.24
N CYS A 328 11.92 -17.90 6.48
CA CYS A 328 11.85 -17.32 7.82
C CYS A 328 10.89 -18.07 8.75
N TYR A 329 9.80 -18.63 8.22
CA TYR A 329 8.93 -19.53 8.97
C TYR A 329 9.71 -20.76 9.46
N ALA A 330 10.43 -21.44 8.55
CA ALA A 330 11.25 -22.60 8.92
C ALA A 330 12.33 -22.25 9.96
N LEU A 331 12.98 -21.08 9.82
CA LEU A 331 13.95 -20.58 10.78
C LEU A 331 13.32 -20.31 12.16
N SER A 332 12.09 -19.77 12.17
CA SER A 332 11.40 -19.43 13.42
C SER A 332 11.07 -20.65 14.28
N LEU A 333 10.88 -21.82 13.68
CA LEU A 333 10.70 -23.08 14.41
C LEU A 333 11.94 -23.45 15.22
N TRP A 334 13.10 -22.95 14.81
CA TRP A 334 14.37 -23.12 15.53
C TRP A 334 14.58 -22.03 16.59
N LEU A 335 14.16 -20.80 16.32
CA LEU A 335 14.39 -19.65 17.21
C LEU A 335 13.43 -19.60 18.41
N PHE A 336 12.22 -20.16 18.25
CA PHE A 336 11.16 -20.12 19.27
C PHE A 336 10.81 -21.53 19.77
N ALA A 337 11.72 -22.52 19.57
CA ALA A 337 11.56 -23.92 20.00
C ALA A 337 11.65 -24.10 21.52
#